data_edde923b04ddf5dd0af814a1069eda76
#
_entry.id   edde923b04ddf5dd0af814a1069eda76
#
_cell.length_a   1.000
_cell.length_b   1.000
_cell.length_c   1.000
_cell.angle_alpha   90.00
_cell.angle_beta   90.00
_cell.angle_gamma   90.00
#
_symmetry.space_group_name_H-M   'P 1'
#
loop_
_entity.id
_entity.type
_entity.pdbx_description
1 polymer ?
#
loop_
_entity_poly.entity_id
_entity_poly.type
_entity_poly.pdbx_seq_one_letter_code
_entity_poly.pdbx_strand_id
1 'polypeptide(L)'
;MIFIADSTWYPTGTNPFKEDGTYGSDWSAFIYDLDVSYFTNVYPDAKLHVLRFSPAVDKEHIRFFDFLTYELSYNRNVIIKVCMGISAEDLLTQYKTAPHETTFCSTDEEYMVHSTSLLTWKCIKKDKVLLSPNKLKADGREVMEIGLKPMLEPPDYSDYIMLDVLNGCGELVVNSRQLGYVCTDPNVLYAPGIRLYFDVRKIIQDKIAVRDGLHPLKVKDRLPLVDYLIAAISAEDFPEEMKWTPSLFTEKANQLFFDRYVNGSVAYK
;
A
#
# COMPACT_ATOMS: atom_id res chain seq x y z
N MET A 1 18.97 11.62 6.14
CA MET A 1 20.02 11.08 7.07
C MET A 1 19.40 9.94 7.88
N ILE A 2 20.23 9.05 8.44
CA ILE A 2 19.77 7.92 9.27
C ILE A 2 20.27 8.13 10.70
N PHE A 3 19.38 7.90 11.68
CA PHE A 3 19.65 8.04 13.11
C PHE A 3 19.24 6.74 13.81
N ILE A 4 20.03 6.27 14.74
CA ILE A 4 19.73 5.08 15.55
C ILE A 4 19.27 5.57 16.92
N ALA A 5 18.03 5.23 17.28
CA ALA A 5 17.47 5.55 18.58
C ALA A 5 17.79 4.44 19.60
N ASP A 6 17.98 4.84 20.85
CA ASP A 6 18.11 3.89 21.95
C ASP A 6 16.77 3.20 22.30
N SER A 7 16.85 2.21 23.17
CA SER A 7 15.68 1.41 23.57
C SER A 7 14.61 2.21 24.31
N THR A 8 14.95 3.34 24.91
CA THR A 8 14.05 4.18 25.71
C THR A 8 13.30 5.21 24.87
N TRP A 9 13.74 5.46 23.64
CA TRP A 9 13.08 6.41 22.76
C TRP A 9 11.68 5.91 22.35
N TYR A 10 10.72 6.85 22.33
CA TYR A 10 9.37 6.64 21.83
C TYR A 10 8.95 7.76 20.87
N PRO A 11 8.18 7.45 19.81
CA PRO A 11 7.78 8.42 18.78
C PRO A 11 6.86 9.53 19.28
N THR A 12 6.21 9.36 20.43
CA THR A 12 5.38 10.39 21.08
C THR A 12 6.19 11.41 21.89
N GLY A 13 7.49 11.15 22.08
CA GLY A 13 8.39 12.03 22.79
C GLY A 13 8.96 13.13 21.91
N THR A 14 9.96 13.82 22.47
CA THR A 14 10.76 14.79 21.74
C THR A 14 11.71 14.11 20.77
N ASN A 15 12.04 14.79 19.69
CA ASN A 15 13.07 14.35 18.75
C ASN A 15 14.46 14.51 19.39
N PRO A 16 15.17 13.42 19.71
CA PRO A 16 16.47 13.51 20.39
C PRO A 16 17.61 13.92 19.46
N PHE A 17 17.35 14.00 18.16
CA PHE A 17 18.35 14.30 17.12
C PHE A 17 18.21 15.71 16.56
N LYS A 18 17.32 16.54 17.14
CA LYS A 18 17.09 17.91 16.73
C LYS A 18 17.05 18.84 17.95
N GLU A 19 17.71 19.97 17.90
CA GLU A 19 17.84 20.89 19.03
C GLU A 19 16.49 21.40 19.58
N ASP A 20 15.52 21.67 18.69
CA ASP A 20 14.17 22.11 19.09
C ASP A 20 13.25 20.97 19.53
N GLY A 21 13.73 19.73 19.48
CA GLY A 21 12.98 18.56 19.89
C GLY A 21 11.74 18.22 19.05
N THR A 22 11.53 18.91 17.92
CA THR A 22 10.32 18.72 17.10
C THR A 22 10.56 17.77 15.93
N TYR A 23 9.47 17.15 15.43
CA TYR A 23 9.47 16.44 14.15
C TYR A 23 8.84 17.34 13.09
N GLY A 24 9.40 17.34 11.89
CA GLY A 24 8.82 17.94 10.69
C GLY A 24 8.36 16.87 9.71
N SER A 25 7.77 17.28 8.60
CA SER A 25 7.36 16.38 7.50
C SER A 25 8.53 15.70 6.79
N ASP A 26 9.76 16.12 7.11
CA ASP A 26 11.01 15.55 6.65
C ASP A 26 11.57 14.46 7.59
N TRP A 27 10.78 14.01 8.57
CA TRP A 27 11.14 12.95 9.51
C TRP A 27 10.21 11.76 9.39
N SER A 28 10.79 10.57 9.45
CA SER A 28 10.08 9.30 9.55
C SER A 28 10.82 8.35 10.48
N ALA A 29 10.16 7.28 10.90
CA ALA A 29 10.79 6.28 11.76
C ALA A 29 10.38 4.87 11.38
N PHE A 30 11.32 3.94 11.52
CA PHE A 30 11.09 2.51 11.45
C PHE A 30 11.38 1.86 12.80
N ILE A 31 10.45 1.05 13.29
CA ILE A 31 10.56 0.39 14.59
C ILE A 31 10.36 -1.11 14.43
N TYR A 32 11.37 -1.91 14.80
CA TYR A 32 11.14 -3.31 15.11
C TYR A 32 10.69 -3.48 16.54
N ASP A 33 9.54 -4.15 16.71
CA ASP A 33 8.90 -4.35 18.01
C ASP A 33 8.37 -5.79 18.14
N LEU A 34 8.74 -6.45 19.23
CA LEU A 34 8.32 -7.83 19.52
C LEU A 34 6.85 -7.93 19.97
N ASP A 35 6.30 -6.82 20.47
CA ASP A 35 4.94 -6.77 21.02
C ASP A 35 3.85 -6.59 19.97
N VAL A 36 4.24 -6.37 18.71
CA VAL A 36 3.27 -6.27 17.60
C VAL A 36 3.15 -7.62 16.89
N SER A 37 1.91 -8.05 16.64
CA SER A 37 1.63 -9.29 15.91
C SER A 37 1.64 -9.11 14.39
N TYR A 38 1.46 -7.88 13.92
CA TYR A 38 1.50 -7.47 12.51
C TYR A 38 2.00 -6.03 12.43
N PHE A 39 2.19 -5.51 11.22
CA PHE A 39 2.63 -4.13 11.05
C PHE A 39 1.56 -3.13 11.48
N THR A 40 2.02 -1.98 11.96
CA THR A 40 1.19 -0.80 12.22
C THR A 40 1.99 0.44 11.87
N ASN A 41 1.32 1.49 11.43
CA ASN A 41 1.93 2.79 11.28
C ASN A 41 1.16 3.81 12.13
N VAL A 42 1.74 4.95 12.32
CA VAL A 42 1.15 6.18 12.81
C VAL A 42 1.19 6.39 14.31
N TYR A 43 1.76 7.53 14.62
CA TYR A 43 1.63 8.19 15.92
C TYR A 43 1.16 9.63 15.67
N PRO A 44 -0.17 9.87 15.61
CA PRO A 44 -0.76 11.17 15.26
C PRO A 44 -0.28 12.32 16.13
N ASP A 45 -0.14 12.07 17.44
CA ASP A 45 0.25 13.08 18.42
C ASP A 45 1.69 13.55 18.24
N ALA A 46 2.57 12.69 17.74
CA ALA A 46 3.96 13.03 17.47
C ALA A 46 4.17 13.78 16.15
N LYS A 47 3.18 13.79 15.25
CA LYS A 47 3.32 14.30 13.87
C LYS A 47 4.48 13.64 13.12
N LEU A 48 4.77 12.39 13.43
CA LEU A 48 5.84 11.60 12.86
C LEU A 48 5.25 10.40 12.12
N HIS A 49 5.63 10.22 10.86
CA HIS A 49 5.33 8.99 10.15
C HIS A 49 6.17 7.85 10.71
N VAL A 50 5.52 6.82 11.22
CA VAL A 50 6.18 5.68 11.85
C VAL A 50 5.69 4.39 11.25
N LEU A 51 6.60 3.57 10.78
CA LEU A 51 6.34 2.19 10.40
C LEU A 51 6.86 1.26 11.50
N ARG A 52 5.98 0.39 12.00
CA ARG A 52 6.27 -0.49 13.12
C ARG A 52 5.94 -1.94 12.75
N PHE A 53 6.90 -2.82 12.88
CA PHE A 53 6.79 -4.23 12.51
C PHE A 53 7.28 -5.17 13.60
N SER A 54 6.69 -6.37 13.63
CA SER A 54 7.36 -7.51 14.22
C SER A 54 8.47 -8.02 13.29
N PRO A 55 9.68 -8.26 13.79
CA PRO A 55 10.74 -8.88 12.97
C PRO A 55 10.35 -10.29 12.49
N ALA A 56 9.41 -10.95 13.15
CA ALA A 56 8.91 -12.25 12.71
C ALA A 56 8.10 -12.18 11.40
N VAL A 57 7.53 -11.01 11.10
CA VAL A 57 6.76 -10.75 9.87
C VAL A 57 7.67 -10.25 8.75
N ASP A 58 8.72 -9.50 9.09
CA ASP A 58 9.67 -8.94 8.11
C ASP A 58 10.90 -9.85 7.98
N LYS A 59 10.66 -11.04 7.43
CA LYS A 59 11.76 -11.99 7.14
C LYS A 59 12.71 -11.37 6.11
N GLU A 60 14.01 -11.56 6.33
CA GLU A 60 15.08 -11.01 5.47
C GLU A 60 15.12 -9.47 5.44
N HIS A 61 14.36 -8.78 6.32
CA HIS A 61 14.35 -7.33 6.45
C HIS A 61 13.96 -6.57 5.18
N ILE A 62 13.18 -7.19 4.29
CA ILE A 62 12.81 -6.62 3.00
C ILE A 62 12.00 -5.33 3.19
N ARG A 63 11.03 -5.33 4.10
CA ARG A 63 10.20 -4.14 4.37
C ARG A 63 11.00 -2.99 4.98
N PHE A 64 11.96 -3.33 5.84
CA PHE A 64 12.90 -2.34 6.36
C PHE A 64 13.75 -1.70 5.25
N PHE A 65 14.27 -2.51 4.31
CA PHE A 65 15.06 -2.00 3.20
C PHE A 65 14.22 -1.18 2.22
N ASP A 66 13.02 -1.62 1.91
CA ASP A 66 12.08 -0.87 1.08
C ASP A 66 11.73 0.48 1.70
N PHE A 67 11.43 0.49 3.02
CA PHE A 67 11.16 1.73 3.76
C PHE A 67 12.35 2.69 3.71
N LEU A 68 13.56 2.23 4.04
CA LEU A 68 14.74 3.08 3.98
C LEU A 68 14.98 3.64 2.59
N THR A 69 14.90 2.79 1.57
CA THR A 69 15.11 3.20 0.17
C THR A 69 14.11 4.29 -0.21
N TYR A 70 12.84 4.09 0.14
CA TYR A 70 11.77 5.03 -0.14
C TYR A 70 11.98 6.38 0.58
N GLU A 71 12.14 6.35 1.88
CA GLU A 71 12.27 7.56 2.71
C GLU A 71 13.52 8.37 2.35
N LEU A 72 14.63 7.70 2.10
CA LEU A 72 15.88 8.37 1.67
C LEU A 72 15.77 8.95 0.25
N SER A 73 14.99 8.37 -0.64
CA SER A 73 14.73 8.92 -1.97
C SER A 73 14.02 10.28 -1.93
N TYR A 74 13.25 10.52 -0.86
CA TYR A 74 12.60 11.80 -0.56
C TYR A 74 13.45 12.71 0.35
N ASN A 75 14.72 12.38 0.57
CA ASN A 75 15.65 13.13 1.43
C ASN A 75 15.16 13.29 2.88
N ARG A 76 14.36 12.33 3.39
CA ARG A 76 13.90 12.37 4.78
C ARG A 76 14.97 11.92 5.76
N ASN A 77 14.84 12.41 6.97
CA ASN A 77 15.58 11.95 8.14
C ASN A 77 14.86 10.73 8.72
N VAL A 78 15.57 9.61 8.82
CA VAL A 78 14.97 8.34 9.25
C VAL A 78 15.53 7.94 10.60
N ILE A 79 14.64 7.74 11.57
CA ILE A 79 14.99 7.19 12.87
C ILE A 79 14.74 5.68 12.84
N ILE A 80 15.74 4.91 13.24
CA ILE A 80 15.64 3.46 13.36
C ILE A 80 15.67 3.10 14.84
N LYS A 81 14.68 2.33 15.29
CA LYS A 81 14.67 1.66 16.58
C LYS A 81 14.52 0.16 16.38
N VAL A 82 15.37 -0.60 17.02
CA VAL A 82 15.33 -2.07 16.97
C VAL A 82 15.04 -2.65 18.35
N CYS A 83 14.46 -3.84 18.37
CA CYS A 83 14.24 -4.61 19.58
C CYS A 83 15.48 -5.44 19.94
N MET A 84 15.46 -5.99 21.15
CA MET A 84 16.53 -6.88 21.63
C MET A 84 16.76 -8.05 20.67
N GLY A 85 18.03 -8.35 20.38
CA GLY A 85 18.43 -9.41 19.46
C GLY A 85 18.64 -8.96 18.01
N ILE A 86 18.36 -7.70 17.69
CA ILE A 86 18.62 -7.13 16.37
C ILE A 86 19.63 -5.98 16.52
N SER A 87 20.66 -5.96 15.68
CA SER A 87 21.65 -4.89 15.60
C SER A 87 21.26 -3.93 14.47
N ALA A 88 21.08 -2.64 14.79
CA ALA A 88 20.81 -1.61 13.80
C ALA A 88 22.00 -1.41 12.85
N GLU A 89 23.23 -1.54 13.35
CA GLU A 89 24.47 -1.43 12.58
C GLU A 89 24.57 -2.57 11.55
N ASP A 90 24.21 -3.81 11.94
CA ASP A 90 24.23 -4.95 11.04
C ASP A 90 23.16 -4.82 9.95
N LEU A 91 21.96 -4.35 10.31
CA LEU A 91 20.90 -4.04 9.35
C LEU A 91 21.33 -2.98 8.34
N LEU A 92 21.95 -1.91 8.80
CA LEU A 92 22.46 -0.87 7.91
C LEU A 92 23.62 -1.34 7.04
N THR A 93 24.43 -2.27 7.52
CA THR A 93 25.48 -2.91 6.72
C THR A 93 24.88 -3.78 5.63
N GLN A 94 23.86 -4.58 5.95
CA GLN A 94 23.12 -5.36 4.97
C GLN A 94 22.42 -4.47 3.96
N TYR A 95 21.73 -3.40 4.41
CA TYR A 95 21.08 -2.43 3.54
C TYR A 95 22.02 -1.86 2.48
N LYS A 96 23.26 -1.49 2.85
CA LYS A 96 24.24 -0.93 1.90
C LYS A 96 24.64 -1.90 0.77
N THR A 97 24.48 -3.19 0.99
CA THR A 97 24.81 -4.25 0.02
C THR A 97 23.58 -4.82 -0.68
N ALA A 98 22.38 -4.51 -0.19
CA ALA A 98 21.13 -4.95 -0.78
C ALA A 98 20.84 -4.22 -2.10
N PRO A 99 20.14 -4.85 -3.05
CA PRO A 99 19.63 -4.16 -4.22
C PRO A 99 18.57 -3.14 -3.79
N HIS A 100 18.68 -1.90 -4.29
CA HIS A 100 17.73 -0.83 -4.01
C HIS A 100 16.63 -0.69 -5.08
N GLU A 101 16.66 -1.52 -6.11
CA GLU A 101 15.60 -1.59 -7.11
C GLU A 101 14.53 -2.59 -6.67
N THR A 102 13.27 -2.25 -6.88
CA THR A 102 12.16 -3.19 -6.68
C THR A 102 12.32 -4.36 -7.65
N THR A 103 12.57 -5.55 -7.11
CA THR A 103 12.70 -6.79 -7.88
C THR A 103 11.58 -7.76 -7.53
N PHE A 104 11.21 -8.63 -8.47
CA PHE A 104 10.22 -9.66 -8.21
C PHE A 104 10.86 -10.79 -7.41
N CYS A 105 10.33 -11.03 -6.22
CA CYS A 105 10.78 -12.07 -5.29
C CYS A 105 9.85 -13.28 -5.31
N SER A 106 10.32 -14.44 -4.87
CA SER A 106 9.51 -15.66 -4.79
C SER A 106 8.33 -15.58 -3.80
N THR A 107 8.36 -14.59 -2.90
CA THR A 107 7.28 -14.32 -1.94
C THR A 107 6.25 -13.33 -2.45
N ASP A 108 6.48 -12.74 -3.64
CA ASP A 108 5.55 -11.78 -4.22
C ASP A 108 4.35 -12.49 -4.84
N GLU A 109 3.17 -11.87 -4.72
CA GLU A 109 2.01 -12.29 -5.49
C GLU A 109 2.21 -11.94 -6.97
N GLU A 110 1.82 -12.84 -7.86
CA GLU A 110 1.89 -12.59 -9.31
C GLU A 110 0.87 -11.55 -9.75
N TYR A 111 -0.22 -11.42 -8.99
CA TYR A 111 -1.33 -10.52 -9.27
C TYR A 111 -1.63 -9.66 -8.06
N MET A 112 -1.87 -8.39 -8.30
CA MET A 112 -2.37 -7.45 -7.30
C MET A 112 -3.62 -6.76 -7.80
N VAL A 113 -4.34 -6.13 -6.89
CA VAL A 113 -5.65 -5.56 -7.18
C VAL A 113 -5.74 -4.08 -6.84
N HIS A 114 -6.64 -3.40 -7.55
CA HIS A 114 -7.13 -2.08 -7.19
C HIS A 114 -8.65 -2.07 -7.29
N SER A 115 -9.34 -1.75 -6.21
CA SER A 115 -10.79 -1.69 -6.18
C SER A 115 -11.29 -0.26 -6.25
N THR A 116 -12.36 -0.03 -7.01
CA THR A 116 -12.93 1.31 -7.17
C THR A 116 -14.44 1.25 -7.38
N SER A 117 -15.13 2.39 -7.26
CA SER A 117 -16.57 2.47 -7.50
C SER A 117 -16.92 2.30 -8.98
N LEU A 118 -18.15 1.87 -9.27
CA LEU A 118 -18.67 1.78 -10.65
C LEU A 118 -18.61 3.14 -11.37
N LEU A 119 -18.86 4.22 -10.63
CA LEU A 119 -18.81 5.58 -11.20
C LEU A 119 -17.40 5.97 -11.62
N THR A 120 -16.43 5.75 -10.73
CA THR A 120 -15.00 6.01 -11.01
C THR A 120 -14.50 5.13 -12.16
N TRP A 121 -14.94 3.86 -12.20
CA TRP A 121 -14.58 2.95 -13.28
C TRP A 121 -14.98 3.45 -14.67
N LYS A 122 -16.15 4.09 -14.81
CA LYS A 122 -16.56 4.68 -16.10
C LYS A 122 -15.53 5.69 -16.64
N CYS A 123 -14.96 6.49 -15.76
CA CYS A 123 -13.90 7.44 -16.12
C CYS A 123 -12.59 6.71 -16.46
N ILE A 124 -12.17 5.78 -15.60
CA ILE A 124 -10.94 5.00 -15.80
C ILE A 124 -10.99 4.22 -17.12
N LYS A 125 -12.12 3.56 -17.42
CA LYS A 125 -12.34 2.81 -18.66
C LYS A 125 -12.27 3.71 -19.90
N LYS A 126 -12.83 4.91 -19.82
CA LYS A 126 -12.77 5.90 -20.91
C LYS A 126 -11.34 6.39 -21.14
N ASP A 127 -10.64 6.72 -20.07
CA ASP A 127 -9.28 7.28 -20.12
C ASP A 127 -8.21 6.19 -20.31
N LYS A 128 -8.57 4.92 -20.10
CA LYS A 128 -7.69 3.73 -20.17
C LYS A 128 -6.47 3.81 -19.24
N VAL A 129 -6.62 4.51 -18.11
CA VAL A 129 -5.53 4.73 -17.15
C VAL A 129 -6.09 4.91 -15.74
N LEU A 130 -5.37 4.35 -14.75
CA LEU A 130 -5.49 4.77 -13.35
C LEU A 130 -4.59 5.99 -13.13
N LEU A 131 -5.07 6.94 -12.36
CA LEU A 131 -4.32 8.14 -11.97
C LEU A 131 -4.25 8.22 -10.44
N SER A 132 -3.12 8.71 -9.94
CA SER A 132 -2.94 8.99 -8.52
C SER A 132 -3.86 10.13 -8.04
N PRO A 133 -4.14 10.25 -6.73
CA PRO A 133 -4.96 11.33 -6.19
C PRO A 133 -4.46 12.73 -6.57
N ASN A 134 -3.16 12.98 -6.46
CA ASN A 134 -2.60 14.28 -6.83
C ASN A 134 -2.69 14.55 -8.33
N LYS A 135 -2.55 13.53 -9.16
CA LYS A 135 -2.72 13.69 -10.61
C LYS A 135 -4.18 13.99 -10.97
N LEU A 136 -5.14 13.34 -10.31
CA LEU A 136 -6.56 13.63 -10.49
C LEU A 136 -6.89 15.09 -10.09
N LYS A 137 -6.36 15.54 -8.93
CA LYS A 137 -6.53 16.92 -8.48
C LYS A 137 -5.92 17.94 -9.47
N ALA A 138 -4.73 17.66 -9.99
CA ALA A 138 -4.07 18.50 -10.99
C ALA A 138 -4.86 18.58 -12.31
N ASP A 139 -5.58 17.52 -12.68
CA ASP A 139 -6.48 17.48 -13.83
C ASP A 139 -7.88 18.08 -13.53
N GLY A 140 -8.06 18.71 -12.36
CA GLY A 140 -9.33 19.36 -11.95
C GLY A 140 -10.44 18.37 -11.56
N ARG A 141 -10.12 17.12 -11.27
CA ARG A 141 -11.09 16.10 -10.84
C ARG A 141 -11.23 16.09 -9.32
N GLU A 142 -12.44 15.88 -8.86
CA GLU A 142 -12.69 15.69 -7.42
C GLU A 142 -12.14 14.33 -6.97
N VAL A 143 -11.43 14.33 -5.84
CA VAL A 143 -10.98 13.15 -5.15
C VAL A 143 -11.73 13.07 -3.83
N MET A 144 -12.55 12.04 -3.67
CA MET A 144 -13.25 11.82 -2.40
C MET A 144 -12.24 11.32 -1.36
N GLU A 145 -11.95 12.19 -0.41
CA GLU A 145 -11.18 11.83 0.78
C GLU A 145 -12.13 11.23 1.81
N ILE A 146 -11.81 10.05 2.32
CA ILE A 146 -12.63 9.40 3.33
C ILE A 146 -12.11 9.72 4.71
N GLY A 147 -13.09 10.01 5.58
CA GLY A 147 -12.92 9.88 7.01
C GLY A 147 -12.07 10.94 7.65
N LEU A 148 -11.82 10.68 8.90
CA LEU A 148 -10.95 11.49 9.71
C LEU A 148 -9.61 11.67 9.01
N LYS A 149 -9.28 12.93 8.73
CA LYS A 149 -7.92 13.33 8.39
C LYS A 149 -6.97 12.73 9.40
N PRO A 150 -5.91 12.54 8.98
CA PRO A 150 -5.26 11.62 8.13
C PRO A 150 -4.50 10.65 9.00
N MET A 151 -4.44 9.50 8.59
CA MET A 151 -3.22 8.76 8.87
C MET A 151 -2.09 9.71 8.47
N LEU A 152 -1.08 9.88 9.31
CA LEU A 152 0.06 10.78 9.03
C LEU A 152 0.96 10.15 7.97
N GLU A 153 0.33 9.80 6.86
CA GLU A 153 1.07 9.36 5.69
C GLU A 153 1.82 10.56 5.11
N PRO A 154 3.03 10.36 4.64
CA PRO A 154 3.75 11.39 3.92
C PRO A 154 2.90 11.97 2.78
N PRO A 155 2.92 13.29 2.54
CA PRO A 155 2.11 13.93 1.49
C PRO A 155 2.30 13.35 0.09
N ASP A 156 3.50 12.82 -0.18
CA ASP A 156 3.85 12.17 -1.45
C ASP A 156 3.12 10.83 -1.69
N TYR A 157 2.51 10.22 -0.66
CA TYR A 157 1.71 9.01 -0.86
C TYR A 157 0.54 9.27 -1.79
N SER A 158 0.00 10.49 -1.84
CA SER A 158 -1.01 10.90 -2.80
C SER A 158 -0.52 10.99 -4.26
N ASP A 159 0.79 10.88 -4.51
CA ASP A 159 1.36 10.77 -5.85
C ASP A 159 1.28 9.36 -6.42
N TYR A 160 0.84 8.39 -5.61
CA TYR A 160 0.86 6.99 -6.00
C TYR A 160 -0.53 6.37 -6.12
N ILE A 161 -0.60 5.37 -6.99
CA ILE A 161 -1.68 4.40 -7.09
C ILE A 161 -1.26 3.20 -6.26
N MET A 162 -2.03 2.87 -5.22
CA MET A 162 -1.77 1.71 -4.35
C MET A 162 -2.38 0.47 -4.98
N LEU A 163 -1.59 -0.59 -5.09
CA LEU A 163 -2.05 -1.92 -5.42
C LEU A 163 -2.02 -2.78 -4.15
N ASP A 164 -3.08 -3.54 -3.93
CA ASP A 164 -3.26 -4.36 -2.76
C ASP A 164 -3.10 -5.85 -3.12
N VAL A 165 -2.83 -6.67 -2.12
CA VAL A 165 -2.82 -8.12 -2.27
C VAL A 165 -4.23 -8.65 -2.58
N LEU A 166 -4.34 -9.85 -3.15
CA LEU A 166 -5.63 -10.44 -3.55
C LEU A 166 -6.65 -10.52 -2.42
N ASN A 167 -6.21 -10.76 -1.19
CA ASN A 167 -7.08 -10.81 0.00
C ASN A 167 -6.96 -9.56 0.88
N GLY A 168 -6.54 -8.44 0.31
CA GLY A 168 -6.39 -7.17 1.01
C GLY A 168 -7.71 -6.44 1.24
N CYS A 169 -7.61 -5.19 1.70
CA CYS A 169 -8.75 -4.40 2.17
C CYS A 169 -9.43 -3.53 1.10
N GLY A 170 -9.10 -3.70 -0.19
CA GLY A 170 -9.60 -2.85 -1.28
C GLY A 170 -11.13 -2.66 -1.29
N GLU A 171 -11.90 -3.72 -1.02
CA GLU A 171 -13.36 -3.64 -0.98
C GLU A 171 -13.88 -2.88 0.25
N LEU A 172 -13.19 -2.98 1.39
CA LEU A 172 -13.49 -2.17 2.57
C LEU A 172 -13.26 -0.68 2.32
N VAL A 173 -12.23 -0.34 1.54
CA VAL A 173 -11.97 1.04 1.13
C VAL A 173 -13.09 1.57 0.23
N VAL A 174 -13.55 0.78 -0.74
CA VAL A 174 -14.69 1.16 -1.60
C VAL A 174 -15.96 1.34 -0.77
N ASN A 175 -16.25 0.40 0.14
CA ASN A 175 -17.40 0.48 1.03
C ASN A 175 -17.33 1.72 1.95
N SER A 176 -16.17 1.98 2.55
CA SER A 176 -15.96 3.17 3.38
C SER A 176 -16.23 4.46 2.61
N ARG A 177 -15.80 4.51 1.35
CA ARG A 177 -16.10 5.65 0.46
C ARG A 177 -17.58 5.84 0.19
N GLN A 178 -18.32 4.74 0.01
CA GLN A 178 -19.77 4.78 -0.17
C GLN A 178 -20.50 5.26 1.08
N LEU A 179 -20.02 4.85 2.26
CA LEU A 179 -20.60 5.19 3.55
C LEU A 179 -20.20 6.60 4.04
N GLY A 180 -19.09 7.16 3.53
CA GLY A 180 -18.54 8.44 3.98
C GLY A 180 -17.79 8.37 5.34
N TYR A 181 -17.55 7.17 5.85
CA TYR A 181 -16.76 6.92 7.06
C TYR A 181 -15.97 5.61 6.96
N VAL A 182 -14.94 5.44 7.78
CA VAL A 182 -14.12 4.22 7.79
C VAL A 182 -14.92 3.05 8.37
N CYS A 183 -15.18 2.05 7.54
CA CYS A 183 -15.81 0.79 7.90
C CYS A 183 -14.78 -0.33 7.84
N THR A 184 -14.58 -1.03 8.94
CA THR A 184 -13.64 -2.15 9.06
C THR A 184 -14.31 -3.52 9.13
N ASP A 185 -15.63 -3.58 9.15
CA ASP A 185 -16.39 -4.83 9.17
C ASP A 185 -16.50 -5.40 7.74
N PRO A 186 -15.87 -6.55 7.44
CA PRO A 186 -15.89 -7.14 6.11
C PRO A 186 -17.21 -7.83 5.75
N ASN A 187 -18.19 -7.90 6.70
CA ASN A 187 -19.44 -8.64 6.54
C ASN A 187 -20.67 -7.73 6.45
N VAL A 188 -20.49 -6.41 6.41
CA VAL A 188 -21.62 -5.49 6.19
C VAL A 188 -22.17 -5.61 4.77
N LEU A 189 -23.44 -5.26 4.59
CA LEU A 189 -24.02 -5.14 3.23
C LEU A 189 -23.28 -4.05 2.45
N TYR A 190 -22.97 -4.38 1.22
CA TYR A 190 -22.08 -3.60 0.39
C TYR A 190 -22.57 -3.60 -1.07
N ALA A 191 -22.42 -2.49 -1.76
CA ALA A 191 -22.64 -2.41 -3.19
C ALA A 191 -21.29 -2.54 -3.92
N PRO A 192 -20.96 -3.68 -4.53
CA PRO A 192 -19.66 -3.87 -5.16
C PRO A 192 -19.38 -2.84 -6.25
N GLY A 193 -18.13 -2.39 -6.26
CA GLY A 193 -17.59 -1.62 -7.37
C GLY A 193 -17.00 -2.51 -8.47
N ILE A 194 -15.83 -2.14 -8.92
CA ILE A 194 -15.00 -2.92 -9.85
C ILE A 194 -13.71 -3.29 -9.16
N ARG A 195 -13.32 -4.55 -9.29
CA ARG A 195 -12.05 -5.08 -8.86
C ARG A 195 -11.16 -5.32 -10.07
N LEU A 196 -10.05 -4.60 -10.13
CA LEU A 196 -9.08 -4.61 -11.22
C LEU A 196 -7.89 -5.48 -10.84
N TYR A 197 -7.48 -6.39 -11.72
CA TYR A 197 -6.37 -7.32 -11.51
C TYR A 197 -5.21 -6.96 -12.41
N PHE A 198 -4.01 -6.81 -11.84
CA PHE A 198 -2.82 -6.35 -12.54
C PHE A 198 -1.71 -7.39 -12.51
N ASP A 199 -0.91 -7.44 -13.59
CA ASP A 199 0.31 -8.24 -13.70
C ASP A 199 1.46 -7.54 -12.94
N VAL A 200 1.81 -8.09 -11.79
CA VAL A 200 2.88 -7.55 -10.92
C VAL A 200 4.25 -7.72 -11.55
N ARG A 201 4.50 -8.87 -12.20
CA ARG A 201 5.79 -9.12 -12.86
C ARG A 201 6.08 -8.07 -13.90
N LYS A 202 5.09 -7.77 -14.73
CA LYS A 202 5.23 -6.77 -15.79
C LYS A 202 5.47 -5.37 -15.23
N ILE A 203 4.72 -4.97 -14.19
CA ILE A 203 4.90 -3.67 -13.53
C ILE A 203 6.31 -3.52 -12.97
N ILE A 204 6.86 -4.59 -12.36
CA ILE A 204 8.23 -4.60 -11.82
C ILE A 204 9.27 -4.62 -12.95
N GLN A 205 9.08 -5.44 -13.99
CA GLN A 205 10.00 -5.50 -15.12
C GLN A 205 10.13 -4.15 -15.86
N ASP A 206 9.02 -3.42 -15.96
CA ASP A 206 8.99 -2.10 -16.59
C ASP A 206 9.52 -0.98 -15.64
N LYS A 207 9.98 -1.35 -14.44
CA LYS A 207 10.61 -0.47 -13.43
C LYS A 207 9.71 0.70 -12.99
N ILE A 208 8.40 0.51 -12.99
CA ILE A 208 7.43 1.50 -12.51
C ILE A 208 6.90 1.19 -11.12
N ALA A 209 7.27 0.03 -10.58
CA ALA A 209 6.93 -0.41 -9.23
C ALA A 209 7.75 0.33 -8.18
N VAL A 210 7.09 0.74 -7.10
CA VAL A 210 7.70 1.32 -5.91
C VAL A 210 7.19 0.60 -4.68
N ARG A 211 8.08 0.27 -3.74
CA ARG A 211 7.77 -0.23 -2.41
C ARG A 211 8.24 0.77 -1.36
N ASP A 212 7.51 0.84 -0.26
CA ASP A 212 7.79 1.76 0.85
C ASP A 212 7.83 1.06 2.21
N GLY A 213 7.86 -0.28 2.20
CA GLY A 213 7.82 -1.11 3.39
C GLY A 213 6.40 -1.33 3.94
N LEU A 214 5.44 -0.43 3.68
CA LEU A 214 4.05 -0.56 4.12
C LEU A 214 3.17 -1.18 3.03
N HIS A 215 3.09 -0.53 1.89
CA HIS A 215 2.26 -0.98 0.78
C HIS A 215 2.95 -2.10 0.01
N PRO A 216 2.22 -3.14 -0.39
CA PRO A 216 2.79 -4.24 -1.18
C PRO A 216 3.44 -3.75 -2.46
N LEU A 217 2.75 -2.87 -3.19
CA LEU A 217 3.22 -2.22 -4.40
C LEU A 217 2.48 -0.91 -4.66
N LYS A 218 3.17 0.07 -5.17
CA LYS A 218 2.57 1.31 -5.65
C LYS A 218 3.22 1.79 -6.96
N VAL A 219 2.46 2.55 -7.74
CA VAL A 219 2.90 3.10 -9.03
C VAL A 219 2.71 4.60 -9.02
N LYS A 220 3.74 5.34 -9.41
CA LYS A 220 3.70 6.81 -9.39
C LYS A 220 2.85 7.37 -10.52
N ASP A 221 2.08 8.41 -10.22
CA ASP A 221 1.28 9.23 -11.11
C ASP A 221 0.21 8.50 -11.93
N ARG A 222 0.58 7.49 -12.72
CA ARG A 222 -0.29 6.85 -13.70
C ARG A 222 0.03 5.39 -13.96
N LEU A 223 -1.01 4.56 -14.11
CA LEU A 223 -0.91 3.16 -14.50
C LEU A 223 -1.81 2.89 -15.72
N PRO A 224 -1.25 2.75 -16.94
CA PRO A 224 -2.02 2.44 -18.14
C PRO A 224 -2.68 1.08 -18.07
N LEU A 225 -3.98 1.00 -18.38
CA LEU A 225 -4.71 -0.28 -18.33
C LEU A 225 -4.29 -1.23 -19.45
N VAL A 226 -4.01 -0.71 -20.64
CA VAL A 226 -3.68 -1.51 -21.84
C VAL A 226 -2.45 -2.38 -21.62
N ASP A 227 -1.52 -1.89 -20.80
CA ASP A 227 -0.24 -2.57 -20.60
C ASP A 227 -0.27 -3.56 -19.43
N TYR A 228 -1.09 -3.32 -18.40
CA TYR A 228 -0.95 -4.01 -17.11
C TYR A 228 -2.23 -4.66 -16.59
N LEU A 229 -3.43 -4.24 -17.06
CA LEU A 229 -4.69 -4.79 -16.60
C LEU A 229 -4.94 -6.16 -17.24
N ILE A 230 -5.18 -7.17 -16.41
CA ILE A 230 -5.54 -8.51 -16.85
C ILE A 230 -7.05 -8.68 -16.89
N ALA A 231 -7.74 -8.23 -15.82
CA ALA A 231 -9.17 -8.39 -15.69
C ALA A 231 -9.80 -7.24 -14.89
N ALA A 232 -11.07 -7.00 -15.18
CA ALA A 232 -11.95 -6.13 -14.38
C ALA A 232 -13.21 -6.93 -14.07
N ILE A 233 -13.47 -7.17 -12.79
CA ILE A 233 -14.60 -7.98 -12.31
C ILE A 233 -15.54 -7.14 -11.47
N SER A 234 -16.84 -7.27 -11.73
CA SER A 234 -17.94 -6.60 -11.03
C SER A 234 -19.00 -7.58 -10.56
N ALA A 235 -20.01 -7.09 -9.85
CA ALA A 235 -21.16 -7.90 -9.49
C ALA A 235 -21.94 -8.43 -10.73
N GLU A 236 -21.88 -7.73 -11.86
CA GLU A 236 -22.55 -8.11 -13.12
C GLU A 236 -21.94 -9.38 -13.77
N ASP A 237 -20.74 -9.77 -13.36
CA ASP A 237 -20.07 -10.99 -13.84
C ASP A 237 -20.65 -12.27 -13.22
N PHE A 238 -21.53 -12.14 -12.23
CA PHE A 238 -22.17 -13.25 -11.52
C PHE A 238 -23.64 -13.39 -11.93
N PRO A 239 -24.09 -14.62 -12.21
CA PRO A 239 -25.44 -14.86 -12.76
C PRO A 239 -26.57 -14.68 -11.73
N GLU A 240 -26.27 -14.65 -10.44
CA GLU A 240 -27.24 -14.60 -9.36
C GLU A 240 -27.18 -13.26 -8.63
N GLU A 241 -28.34 -12.71 -8.26
CA GLU A 241 -28.40 -11.61 -7.31
C GLU A 241 -27.94 -12.08 -5.94
N MET A 242 -26.84 -11.55 -5.47
CA MET A 242 -26.24 -11.87 -4.18
C MET A 242 -26.33 -10.67 -3.22
N LYS A 243 -26.54 -10.98 -1.95
CA LYS A 243 -26.32 -9.99 -0.89
C LYS A 243 -24.82 -9.89 -0.63
N TRP A 244 -24.19 -8.94 -1.31
CA TRP A 244 -22.76 -8.80 -1.24
C TRP A 244 -22.30 -8.22 0.09
N THR A 245 -21.16 -8.72 0.54
CA THR A 245 -20.31 -8.11 1.58
C THR A 245 -18.92 -7.93 1.01
N PRO A 246 -18.06 -7.05 1.58
CA PRO A 246 -16.68 -6.89 1.11
C PRO A 246 -15.92 -8.22 1.05
N SER A 247 -16.04 -9.07 2.08
CA SER A 247 -15.36 -10.38 2.11
C SER A 247 -15.90 -11.33 1.03
N LEU A 248 -17.22 -11.43 0.88
CA LEU A 248 -17.84 -12.33 -0.11
C LEU A 248 -17.49 -11.91 -1.54
N PHE A 249 -17.53 -10.61 -1.84
CA PHE A 249 -17.17 -10.13 -3.17
C PHE A 249 -15.68 -10.37 -3.47
N THR A 250 -14.79 -10.13 -2.50
CA THR A 250 -13.35 -10.44 -2.63
C THR A 250 -13.14 -11.92 -2.96
N GLU A 251 -13.77 -12.83 -2.19
CA GLU A 251 -13.64 -14.28 -2.40
C GLU A 251 -14.12 -14.69 -3.80
N LYS A 252 -15.36 -14.29 -4.16
CA LYS A 252 -15.98 -14.68 -5.44
C LYS A 252 -15.27 -14.08 -6.64
N ALA A 253 -14.84 -12.83 -6.54
CA ALA A 253 -14.08 -12.16 -7.62
C ALA A 253 -12.72 -12.82 -7.82
N ASN A 254 -11.99 -13.16 -6.75
CA ASN A 254 -10.72 -13.88 -6.86
C ASN A 254 -10.93 -15.28 -7.46
N GLN A 255 -11.94 -16.03 -7.02
CA GLN A 255 -12.28 -17.34 -7.60
C GLN A 255 -12.52 -17.23 -9.11
N LEU A 256 -13.38 -16.29 -9.52
CA LEU A 256 -13.70 -16.05 -10.91
C LEU A 256 -12.48 -15.63 -11.74
N PHE A 257 -11.60 -14.81 -11.17
CA PHE A 257 -10.35 -14.40 -11.79
C PHE A 257 -9.46 -15.62 -12.07
N PHE A 258 -9.22 -16.47 -11.08
CA PHE A 258 -8.40 -17.67 -11.27
C PHE A 258 -9.01 -18.62 -12.27
N ASP A 259 -10.31 -18.86 -12.21
CA ASP A 259 -11.00 -19.79 -13.12
C ASP A 259 -10.93 -19.32 -14.59
N ARG A 260 -11.09 -18.04 -14.85
CA ARG A 260 -11.14 -17.49 -16.22
C ARG A 260 -9.78 -17.15 -16.80
N TYR A 261 -8.89 -16.57 -16.00
CA TYR A 261 -7.68 -15.90 -16.50
C TYR A 261 -6.37 -16.61 -16.16
N VAL A 262 -6.37 -17.46 -15.14
CA VAL A 262 -5.17 -18.19 -14.72
C VAL A 262 -5.26 -19.67 -15.11
N ASN A 263 -6.35 -20.33 -14.75
CA ASN A 263 -6.55 -21.78 -14.98
C ASN A 263 -7.28 -22.07 -16.29
N GLY A 264 -8.07 -21.12 -16.78
CA GLY A 264 -8.82 -21.25 -18.03
C GLY A 264 -7.97 -20.90 -19.24
N SER A 265 -7.98 -21.75 -20.26
CA SER A 265 -7.29 -21.51 -21.55
C SER A 265 -7.97 -20.43 -22.39
N VAL A 266 -8.41 -19.34 -21.82
CA VAL A 266 -9.04 -18.22 -22.54
C VAL A 266 -7.99 -17.13 -22.73
N ALA A 267 -7.19 -17.28 -23.79
CA ALA A 267 -6.39 -16.17 -24.29
C ALA A 267 -7.35 -15.05 -24.70
N TYR A 268 -7.22 -13.88 -24.08
CA TYR A 268 -7.82 -12.67 -24.60
C TYR A 268 -7.21 -12.36 -25.96
N LYS A 269 -8.07 -12.28 -26.97
CA LYS A 269 -7.75 -11.70 -28.30
C LYS A 269 -8.04 -10.20 -28.27
#